data_752ab842356255605d668e4069574f1e
#
_entry.id   752ab842356255605d668e4069574f1e
#
_cell.length_a   1.000
_cell.length_b   1.000
_cell.length_c   1.000
_cell.angle_alpha   90.00
_cell.angle_beta   90.00
_cell.angle_gamma   90.00
#
_symmetry.space_group_name_H-M   'P 1'
#
loop_
_entity.id
_entity.type
_entity.pdbx_description
1 polymer ?
#
loop_
_entity_poly.entity_id
_entity_poly.type
_entity_poly.pdbx_seq_one_letter_code
_entity_poly.pdbx_strand_id
1 'polypeptide(L)'
;TLLTIVSFSSGAQLRLPLSNAFMNDMKKVIADHASHFDHIRGEVITESPQTTEYQCTLQVNGAEESSITKHSSKKGNYSWEALMLTTESFEKAKQKFKALYSQLNNLSADIGDNQQVRFKADYESPKEEKKFTAIVFKANPSTEGSNKVKMELSLQFHSPMEWKVKVLVYDQEREDEER
;
A
#
# COMPACT_ATOMS: atom_id res chain seq x y z
N THR A 1 29.72 -53.20 2.30
CA THR A 1 29.71 -51.84 2.88
C THR A 1 28.68 -51.00 2.08
N LEU A 2 27.51 -50.78 2.70
CA LEU A 2 26.40 -50.05 2.09
C LEU A 2 26.51 -48.58 2.54
N LEU A 3 26.67 -47.64 1.58
CA LEU A 3 26.74 -46.20 1.84
C LEU A 3 25.36 -45.61 1.63
N THR A 4 24.68 -45.27 2.71
CA THR A 4 23.38 -44.57 2.68
C THR A 4 23.63 -43.07 2.58
N ILE A 5 23.24 -42.47 1.42
CA ILE A 5 23.25 -41.03 1.21
C ILE A 5 21.92 -40.46 1.77
N VAL A 6 22.00 -39.74 2.86
CA VAL A 6 20.87 -38.99 3.42
C VAL A 6 20.83 -37.62 2.71
N SER A 7 19.86 -37.42 1.85
CA SER A 7 19.59 -36.13 1.22
C SER A 7 18.81 -35.24 2.19
N PHE A 8 19.45 -34.24 2.78
CA PHE A 8 18.78 -33.16 3.50
C PHE A 8 18.18 -32.18 2.52
N SER A 9 16.87 -32.24 2.34
CA SER A 9 16.13 -31.18 1.66
C SER A 9 16.03 -29.99 2.61
N SER A 10 16.97 -29.05 2.49
CA SER A 10 16.89 -27.75 3.15
C SER A 10 15.78 -26.93 2.48
N GLY A 11 14.58 -26.98 3.02
CA GLY A 11 13.53 -26.03 2.72
C GLY A 11 13.99 -24.63 3.17
N ALA A 12 14.62 -23.88 2.30
CA ALA A 12 14.90 -22.48 2.52
C ALA A 12 13.57 -21.74 2.60
N GLN A 13 13.04 -21.58 3.81
CA GLN A 13 12.02 -20.58 4.08
C GLN A 13 12.68 -19.23 3.84
N LEU A 14 12.41 -18.63 2.67
CA LEU A 14 12.67 -17.22 2.39
C LEU A 14 11.78 -16.39 3.34
N ARG A 15 12.17 -16.26 4.58
CA ARG A 15 11.80 -15.14 5.42
C ARG A 15 12.58 -13.96 4.89
N LEU A 16 12.00 -13.27 3.89
CA LEU A 16 12.44 -11.93 3.56
C LEU A 16 12.33 -11.10 4.84
N PRO A 17 13.43 -10.56 5.37
CA PRO A 17 13.32 -9.59 6.45
C PRO A 17 12.49 -8.44 5.89
N LEU A 18 11.31 -8.25 6.47
CA LEU A 18 10.47 -7.10 6.21
C LEU A 18 11.30 -5.90 6.64
N SER A 19 11.93 -5.25 5.68
CA SER A 19 12.99 -4.30 5.94
C SER A 19 12.41 -3.02 6.53
N ASN A 20 13.10 -2.44 7.50
CA ASN A 20 12.85 -1.08 7.98
C ASN A 20 12.78 -0.06 6.84
N ALA A 21 13.32 -0.40 5.66
CA ALA A 21 13.30 0.41 4.45
C ALA A 21 11.86 0.69 3.97
N PHE A 22 11.02 -0.34 3.83
CA PHE A 22 9.61 -0.15 3.47
C PHE A 22 8.88 0.80 4.42
N MET A 23 9.05 0.60 5.74
CA MET A 23 8.43 1.45 6.75
C MET A 23 8.91 2.90 6.67
N ASN A 24 10.20 3.11 6.40
CA ASN A 24 10.77 4.45 6.24
C ASN A 24 10.25 5.12 4.96
N ASP A 25 10.10 4.37 3.88
CA ASP A 25 9.54 4.89 2.63
C ASP A 25 8.06 5.25 2.79
N MET A 26 7.27 4.40 3.46
CA MET A 26 5.88 4.72 3.79
C MET A 26 5.73 5.99 4.63
N LYS A 27 6.63 6.23 5.58
CA LYS A 27 6.64 7.48 6.37
C LYS A 27 6.86 8.70 5.48
N LYS A 28 7.75 8.61 4.47
CA LYS A 28 7.97 9.69 3.50
C LYS A 28 6.73 9.95 2.64
N VAL A 29 6.08 8.89 2.15
CA VAL A 29 4.83 8.99 1.39
C VAL A 29 3.74 9.68 2.21
N ILE A 30 3.54 9.24 3.46
CA ILE A 30 2.51 9.80 4.34
C ILE A 30 2.81 11.26 4.68
N ALA A 31 4.07 11.59 4.95
CA ALA A 31 4.47 12.98 5.23
C ALA A 31 4.25 13.90 4.03
N ASP A 32 4.44 13.39 2.81
CA ASP A 32 4.26 14.19 1.59
C ASP A 32 2.79 14.31 1.14
N HIS A 33 1.87 13.56 1.75
CA HIS A 33 0.43 13.68 1.49
C HIS A 33 -0.08 15.12 1.69
N ALA A 34 0.38 15.82 2.75
CA ALA A 34 -0.02 17.20 3.03
C ALA A 34 0.37 18.18 1.91
N SER A 35 1.40 17.85 1.12
CA SER A 35 1.85 18.60 -0.06
C SER A 35 1.28 18.04 -1.37
N HIS A 36 0.24 17.22 -1.32
CA HIS A 36 -0.31 16.53 -2.50
C HIS A 36 0.74 15.72 -3.27
N PHE A 37 1.68 15.12 -2.55
CA PHE A 37 2.80 14.33 -3.07
C PHE A 37 3.75 15.10 -4.02
N ASP A 38 3.85 16.42 -3.84
CA ASP A 38 4.60 17.31 -4.76
C ASP A 38 6.10 16.98 -4.81
N HIS A 39 6.70 16.55 -3.68
CA HIS A 39 8.12 16.27 -3.60
C HIS A 39 8.51 14.90 -4.20
N ILE A 40 7.55 13.98 -4.32
CA ILE A 40 7.76 12.64 -4.89
C ILE A 40 7.03 12.44 -6.22
N ARG A 41 6.34 13.47 -6.73
CA ARG A 41 5.64 13.45 -8.02
C ARG A 41 6.62 13.72 -9.16
N GLY A 42 6.62 12.83 -10.14
CA GLY A 42 7.43 12.92 -11.35
C GLY A 42 6.64 13.39 -12.57
N GLU A 43 7.02 12.88 -13.73
CA GLU A 43 6.41 13.23 -15.01
C GLU A 43 5.02 12.59 -15.17
N VAL A 44 4.21 13.19 -16.04
CA VAL A 44 2.89 12.65 -16.41
C VAL A 44 3.06 11.37 -17.21
N ILE A 45 2.38 10.31 -16.78
CA ILE A 45 2.30 9.02 -17.48
C ILE A 45 1.09 9.02 -18.41
N THR A 46 -0.08 9.40 -17.87
CA THR A 46 -1.35 9.36 -18.58
C THR A 46 -2.22 10.53 -18.14
N GLU A 47 -2.96 11.10 -19.08
CA GLU A 47 -3.92 12.16 -18.81
C GLU A 47 -5.27 11.83 -19.44
N SER A 48 -6.33 12.01 -18.65
CA SER A 48 -7.72 11.87 -19.06
C SER A 48 -8.55 13.06 -18.53
N PRO A 49 -9.79 13.24 -18.96
CA PRO A 49 -10.64 14.31 -18.42
C PRO A 49 -10.92 14.19 -16.92
N GLN A 50 -10.80 12.99 -16.35
CA GLN A 50 -11.12 12.71 -14.95
C GLN A 50 -9.89 12.56 -14.08
N THR A 51 -8.73 12.16 -14.63
CA THR A 51 -7.53 11.87 -13.86
C THR A 51 -6.27 12.23 -14.63
N THR A 52 -5.23 12.66 -13.90
CA THR A 52 -3.85 12.72 -14.40
C THR A 52 -2.99 11.82 -13.54
N GLU A 53 -2.34 10.85 -14.14
CA GLU A 53 -1.42 9.93 -13.50
C GLU A 53 0.02 10.39 -13.69
N TYR A 54 0.79 10.36 -12.62
CA TYR A 54 2.20 10.76 -12.58
C TYR A 54 3.07 9.61 -12.11
N GLN A 55 4.30 9.58 -12.58
CA GLN A 55 5.36 8.74 -11.99
C GLN A 55 5.57 9.13 -10.52
N CYS A 56 5.87 8.14 -9.68
CA CYS A 56 6.41 8.39 -8.36
C CYS A 56 7.94 8.32 -8.42
N THR A 57 8.63 9.38 -8.01
CA THR A 57 10.10 9.43 -7.98
C THR A 57 10.70 8.69 -6.78
N LEU A 58 9.90 8.46 -5.74
CA LEU A 58 10.29 7.65 -4.59
C LEU A 58 10.10 6.17 -4.90
N GLN A 59 11.19 5.42 -5.00
CA GLN A 59 11.14 3.96 -5.06
C GLN A 59 10.83 3.40 -3.67
N VAL A 60 9.61 2.89 -3.49
CA VAL A 60 9.21 2.22 -2.26
C VAL A 60 9.75 0.80 -2.25
N ASN A 61 10.47 0.46 -1.19
CA ASN A 61 11.10 -0.85 -1.06
C ASN A 61 10.07 -1.99 -1.10
N GLY A 62 10.29 -2.93 -2.02
CA GLY A 62 9.42 -4.10 -2.22
C GLY A 62 8.17 -3.83 -3.04
N ALA A 63 7.98 -2.63 -3.61
CA ALA A 63 6.97 -2.35 -4.62
C ALA A 63 7.47 -2.74 -6.02
N GLU A 64 6.58 -3.26 -6.86
CA GLU A 64 6.82 -3.50 -8.29
C GLU A 64 6.77 -2.18 -9.06
N GLU A 65 5.81 -1.32 -8.70
CA GLU A 65 5.63 0.02 -9.26
C GLU A 65 4.89 0.91 -8.27
N SER A 66 4.98 2.22 -8.46
CA SER A 66 4.18 3.21 -7.73
C SER A 66 3.85 4.41 -8.59
N SER A 67 2.66 4.96 -8.39
CA SER A 67 2.17 6.13 -9.12
C SER A 67 1.40 7.07 -8.21
N ILE A 68 1.17 8.30 -8.72
CA ILE A 68 0.37 9.33 -8.07
C ILE A 68 -0.72 9.74 -9.04
N THR A 69 -1.97 9.72 -8.59
CA THR A 69 -3.11 10.13 -9.40
C THR A 69 -3.73 11.40 -8.84
N LYS A 70 -3.83 12.43 -9.68
CA LYS A 70 -4.65 13.60 -9.44
C LYS A 70 -6.04 13.36 -10.00
N HIS A 71 -7.06 13.52 -9.16
CA HIS A 71 -8.46 13.41 -9.57
C HIS A 71 -9.00 14.80 -9.91
N SER A 72 -9.72 14.93 -11.05
CA SER A 72 -10.32 16.17 -11.52
C SER A 72 -11.61 16.50 -10.75
N SER A 73 -11.55 16.50 -9.42
CA SER A 73 -12.59 17.03 -8.56
C SER A 73 -12.40 18.53 -8.36
N LYS A 74 -13.43 19.24 -7.92
CA LYS A 74 -13.36 20.69 -7.65
C LYS A 74 -12.26 21.09 -6.65
N LYS A 75 -11.77 20.14 -5.84
CA LYS A 75 -10.74 20.35 -4.80
C LYS A 75 -9.37 19.77 -5.16
N GLY A 76 -9.24 19.06 -6.31
CA GLY A 76 -7.95 18.50 -6.75
C GLY A 76 -7.41 17.45 -5.79
N ASN A 77 -8.17 16.38 -5.53
CA ASN A 77 -7.76 15.29 -4.66
C ASN A 77 -6.65 14.46 -5.30
N TYR A 78 -5.71 14.00 -4.48
CA TYR A 78 -4.60 13.16 -4.90
C TYR A 78 -4.62 11.82 -4.19
N SER A 79 -4.15 10.80 -4.88
CA SER A 79 -3.88 9.49 -4.30
C SER A 79 -2.52 8.99 -4.76
N TRP A 80 -1.81 8.36 -3.84
CA TRP A 80 -0.62 7.58 -4.13
C TRP A 80 -0.95 6.09 -4.02
N GLU A 81 -0.43 5.30 -4.95
CA GLU A 81 -0.60 3.84 -4.99
C GLU A 81 0.74 3.16 -5.21
N ALA A 82 0.97 2.02 -4.54
CA ALA A 82 2.05 1.10 -4.84
C ALA A 82 1.51 -0.31 -5.06
N LEU A 83 1.89 -0.93 -6.17
CA LEU A 83 1.70 -2.34 -6.45
C LEU A 83 2.80 -3.13 -5.76
N MET A 84 2.42 -3.93 -4.76
CA MET A 84 3.36 -4.65 -3.89
C MET A 84 3.58 -6.10 -4.32
N LEU A 85 2.67 -6.66 -5.08
CA LEU A 85 2.76 -8.01 -5.63
C LEU A 85 1.71 -8.24 -6.72
N THR A 86 2.15 -8.83 -7.83
CA THR A 86 1.29 -9.47 -8.84
C THR A 86 1.59 -10.97 -8.86
N THR A 87 0.57 -11.82 -8.74
CA THR A 87 0.75 -13.28 -8.72
C THR A 87 -0.53 -14.04 -9.11
N GLU A 88 -0.39 -15.18 -9.72
CA GLU A 88 -1.52 -16.10 -9.98
C GLU A 88 -1.93 -16.89 -8.72
N SER A 89 -1.08 -16.93 -7.68
CA SER A 89 -1.33 -17.69 -6.46
C SER A 89 -2.02 -16.83 -5.40
N PHE A 90 -3.27 -17.16 -5.07
CA PHE A 90 -3.98 -16.55 -3.94
C PHE A 90 -3.22 -16.67 -2.62
N GLU A 91 -2.63 -17.82 -2.33
CA GLU A 91 -1.89 -18.04 -1.08
C GLU A 91 -0.66 -17.13 -0.97
N LYS A 92 0.08 -16.90 -2.06
CA LYS A 92 1.20 -15.93 -2.08
C LYS A 92 0.71 -14.50 -1.86
N ALA A 93 -0.39 -14.12 -2.53
CA ALA A 93 -1.00 -12.81 -2.35
C ALA A 93 -1.48 -12.59 -0.91
N LYS A 94 -2.14 -13.59 -0.31
CA LYS A 94 -2.60 -13.58 1.09
C LYS A 94 -1.46 -13.46 2.09
N GLN A 95 -0.34 -14.19 1.86
CA GLN A 95 0.86 -14.09 2.70
C GLN A 95 1.47 -12.68 2.62
N LYS A 96 1.60 -12.11 1.41
CA LYS A 96 2.10 -10.74 1.22
C LYS A 96 1.20 -9.72 1.88
N PHE A 97 -0.13 -9.84 1.72
CA PHE A 97 -1.13 -9.00 2.36
C PHE A 97 -0.99 -9.01 3.89
N LYS A 98 -0.92 -10.20 4.50
CA LYS A 98 -0.73 -10.35 5.94
C LYS A 98 0.58 -9.74 6.43
N ALA A 99 1.66 -9.93 5.68
CA ALA A 99 2.97 -9.37 6.01
C ALA A 99 2.96 -7.84 5.99
N LEU A 100 2.34 -7.23 4.95
CA LEU A 100 2.17 -5.78 4.86
C LEU A 100 1.26 -5.23 5.95
N TYR A 101 0.14 -5.90 6.25
CA TYR A 101 -0.71 -5.51 7.37
C TYR A 101 0.09 -5.44 8.68
N SER A 102 0.91 -6.45 8.97
CA SER A 102 1.70 -6.48 10.20
C SER A 102 2.71 -5.33 10.31
N GLN A 103 3.18 -4.80 9.19
CA GLN A 103 4.08 -3.64 9.16
C GLN A 103 3.32 -2.32 9.26
N LEU A 104 2.22 -2.19 8.51
CA LEU A 104 1.44 -0.96 8.45
C LEU A 104 0.63 -0.72 9.73
N ASN A 105 0.17 -1.80 10.37
CA ASN A 105 -0.55 -1.69 11.64
C ASN A 105 0.39 -1.22 12.76
N ASN A 106 0.08 -0.08 13.35
CA ASN A 106 0.91 0.69 14.29
C ASN A 106 2.07 1.50 13.66
N LEU A 107 2.10 1.68 12.34
CA LEU A 107 3.02 2.61 11.71
C LEU A 107 2.80 4.02 12.31
N SER A 108 3.86 4.62 12.85
CA SER A 108 3.86 6.02 13.28
C SER A 108 4.49 6.88 12.20
N ALA A 109 3.80 7.95 11.80
CA ALA A 109 4.27 8.86 10.77
C ALA A 109 3.87 10.31 11.10
N ASP A 110 4.62 11.25 10.54
CA ASP A 110 4.29 12.67 10.51
C ASP A 110 3.32 12.93 9.35
N ILE A 111 2.25 13.67 9.60
CA ILE A 111 1.24 14.04 8.58
C ILE A 111 1.28 15.53 8.22
N GLY A 112 2.36 16.22 8.56
CA GLY A 112 2.52 17.67 8.43
C GLY A 112 2.23 18.41 9.74
N ASP A 113 2.63 19.68 9.80
CA ASP A 113 2.47 20.57 10.98
C ASP A 113 3.02 19.99 12.29
N ASN A 114 4.07 19.15 12.23
CA ASN A 114 4.64 18.41 13.35
C ASN A 114 3.63 17.49 14.08
N GLN A 115 2.60 17.04 13.36
CA GLN A 115 1.58 16.16 13.91
C GLN A 115 1.95 14.69 13.68
N GLN A 116 2.34 14.01 14.75
CA GLN A 116 2.62 12.56 14.75
C GLN A 116 1.33 11.76 14.96
N VAL A 117 1.07 10.82 14.08
CA VAL A 117 -0.06 9.90 14.19
C VAL A 117 0.40 8.45 14.10
N ARG A 118 -0.43 7.55 14.62
CA ARG A 118 -0.25 6.10 14.49
C ARG A 118 -1.43 5.50 13.75
N PHE A 119 -1.14 4.79 12.67
CA PHE A 119 -2.15 4.11 11.89
C PHE A 119 -2.53 2.76 12.49
N LYS A 120 -3.83 2.50 12.61
CA LYS A 120 -4.39 1.25 13.15
C LYS A 120 -5.58 0.78 12.36
N ALA A 121 -5.70 -0.53 12.22
CA ALA A 121 -6.87 -1.20 11.66
C ALA A 121 -7.04 -2.60 12.27
N ASP A 122 -8.24 -3.12 12.22
CA ASP A 122 -8.52 -4.51 12.51
C ASP A 122 -8.17 -5.39 11.30
N TYR A 123 -7.60 -6.56 11.56
CA TYR A 123 -7.23 -7.50 10.50
C TYR A 123 -8.45 -8.25 9.98
N GLU A 124 -8.68 -8.15 8.68
CA GLU A 124 -9.58 -9.04 7.94
C GLU A 124 -8.76 -10.00 7.08
N SER A 125 -8.94 -11.31 7.28
CA SER A 125 -8.27 -12.31 6.47
C SER A 125 -8.89 -12.40 5.08
N PRO A 126 -8.12 -12.21 4.01
CA PRO A 126 -8.62 -12.39 2.66
C PRO A 126 -9.16 -13.80 2.41
N LYS A 127 -10.26 -13.86 1.64
CA LYS A 127 -10.89 -15.10 1.17
C LYS A 127 -10.94 -15.08 -0.34
N GLU A 128 -10.56 -16.18 -0.95
CA GLU A 128 -10.45 -16.29 -2.42
C GLU A 128 -11.79 -16.04 -3.12
N GLU A 129 -12.89 -16.46 -2.51
CA GLU A 129 -14.24 -16.31 -3.05
C GLU A 129 -14.69 -14.85 -3.13
N LYS A 130 -14.20 -14.00 -2.23
CA LYS A 130 -14.56 -12.57 -2.20
C LYS A 130 -13.98 -11.77 -3.38
N LYS A 131 -12.89 -12.25 -4.00
CA LYS A 131 -12.17 -11.56 -5.09
C LYS A 131 -11.60 -10.18 -4.74
N PHE A 132 -12.01 -9.59 -3.63
CA PHE A 132 -11.55 -8.31 -3.11
C PHE A 132 -11.59 -8.29 -1.58
N THR A 133 -10.53 -7.78 -0.97
CA THR A 133 -10.46 -7.47 0.47
C THR A 133 -9.64 -6.19 0.62
N ALA A 134 -10.15 -5.24 1.40
CA ALA A 134 -9.43 -4.02 1.74
C ALA A 134 -9.47 -3.77 3.25
N ILE A 135 -8.37 -3.24 3.78
CA ILE A 135 -8.24 -2.81 5.17
C ILE A 135 -7.85 -1.34 5.16
N VAL A 136 -8.70 -0.48 5.72
CA VAL A 136 -8.43 0.95 5.86
C VAL A 136 -7.88 1.22 7.25
N PHE A 137 -6.67 1.78 7.30
CA PHE A 137 -6.01 2.18 8.55
C PHE A 137 -6.42 3.60 8.92
N LYS A 138 -6.88 3.76 10.15
CA LYS A 138 -7.27 5.05 10.71
C LYS A 138 -6.13 5.65 11.51
N ALA A 139 -5.92 6.95 11.38
CA ALA A 139 -4.94 7.68 12.16
C ALA A 139 -5.42 7.91 13.60
N ASN A 140 -4.51 7.77 14.56
CA ASN A 140 -4.74 8.03 15.98
C ASN A 140 -3.58 8.90 16.54
N PRO A 141 -3.83 10.05 17.18
CA PRO A 141 -5.13 10.59 17.50
C PRO A 141 -5.92 11.04 16.26
N SER A 142 -7.26 10.96 16.36
CA SER A 142 -8.18 11.47 15.34
C SER A 142 -8.34 12.97 15.52
N THR A 143 -7.77 13.74 14.61
CA THR A 143 -7.87 15.21 14.54
C THR A 143 -8.40 15.61 13.18
N GLU A 144 -8.78 16.88 13.00
CA GLU A 144 -9.21 17.36 11.68
C GLU A 144 -8.16 17.13 10.59
N GLY A 145 -6.87 17.35 10.90
CA GLY A 145 -5.77 17.08 9.96
C GLY A 145 -5.58 15.60 9.68
N SER A 146 -5.58 14.75 10.73
CA SER A 146 -5.36 13.30 10.59
C SER A 146 -6.52 12.57 9.94
N ASN A 147 -7.73 13.11 10.00
CA ASN A 147 -8.90 12.54 9.33
C ASN A 147 -8.85 12.72 7.82
N LYS A 148 -8.03 13.63 7.30
CA LYS A 148 -7.88 13.85 5.86
C LYS A 148 -7.04 12.77 5.16
N VAL A 149 -6.14 12.10 5.87
CA VAL A 149 -5.29 11.06 5.29
C VAL A 149 -5.82 9.67 5.59
N LYS A 150 -5.98 8.86 4.56
CA LYS A 150 -6.31 7.43 4.65
C LYS A 150 -5.18 6.60 4.09
N MET A 151 -4.91 5.49 4.74
CA MET A 151 -4.01 4.46 4.22
C MET A 151 -4.80 3.16 4.08
N GLU A 152 -4.70 2.53 2.92
CA GLU A 152 -5.43 1.30 2.60
C GLU A 152 -4.46 0.22 2.13
N LEU A 153 -4.70 -1.01 2.56
CA LEU A 153 -4.09 -2.22 2.03
C LEU A 153 -5.17 -3.05 1.36
N SER A 154 -5.02 -3.31 0.06
CA SER A 154 -6.00 -4.09 -0.70
C SER A 154 -5.37 -5.33 -1.35
N LEU A 155 -6.21 -6.35 -1.53
CA LEU A 155 -5.95 -7.56 -2.31
C LEU A 155 -7.13 -7.77 -3.24
N GLN A 156 -6.86 -7.79 -4.54
CA GLN A 156 -7.88 -7.86 -5.58
C GLN A 156 -7.52 -8.87 -6.65
N PHE A 157 -8.53 -9.62 -7.09
CA PHE A 157 -8.43 -10.48 -8.26
C PHE A 157 -8.67 -9.69 -9.55
N HIS A 158 -7.77 -9.83 -10.51
CA HIS A 158 -7.88 -9.30 -11.86
C HIS A 158 -7.94 -10.45 -12.86
N SER A 159 -8.98 -10.44 -13.70
CA SER A 159 -9.11 -11.41 -14.77
C SER A 159 -7.93 -11.28 -15.76
N PRO A 160 -7.40 -12.40 -16.34
CA PRO A 160 -7.95 -13.73 -16.20
C PRO A 160 -7.50 -14.52 -14.96
N MET A 161 -6.34 -14.25 -14.35
CA MET A 161 -5.80 -15.12 -13.28
C MET A 161 -4.87 -14.41 -12.28
N GLU A 162 -4.88 -13.08 -12.19
CA GLU A 162 -3.92 -12.35 -11.36
C GLU A 162 -4.53 -11.82 -10.06
N TRP A 163 -3.82 -12.03 -8.98
CA TRP A 163 -4.04 -11.35 -7.70
C TRP A 163 -3.06 -10.20 -7.58
N LYS A 164 -3.56 -9.03 -7.20
CA LYS A 164 -2.74 -7.83 -6.95
C LYS A 164 -2.89 -7.39 -5.51
N VAL A 165 -1.75 -7.15 -4.86
CA VAL A 165 -1.69 -6.57 -3.51
C VAL A 165 -1.18 -5.16 -3.64
N LYS A 166 -1.95 -4.19 -3.13
CA LYS A 166 -1.65 -2.77 -3.25
C LYS A 166 -1.70 -2.07 -1.90
N VAL A 167 -0.91 -1.00 -1.79
CA VAL A 167 -0.99 -0.03 -0.69
C VAL A 167 -1.33 1.33 -1.29
N LEU A 168 -2.31 2.01 -0.70
CA LEU A 168 -2.77 3.33 -1.14
C LEU A 168 -2.66 4.32 0.01
N VAL A 169 -2.38 5.58 -0.33
CA VAL A 169 -2.51 6.75 0.57
C VAL A 169 -3.30 7.81 -0.18
N TYR A 170 -4.43 8.25 0.38
CA TYR A 170 -5.37 9.13 -0.33
C TYR A 170 -6.15 10.06 0.61
N ASP A 171 -6.82 11.07 0.03
CA ASP A 171 -7.68 12.00 0.75
C ASP A 171 -9.03 11.36 1.12
N GLN A 172 -9.47 11.53 2.36
CA GLN A 172 -10.76 11.01 2.84
C GLN A 172 -11.97 11.54 2.07
N GLU A 173 -11.90 12.75 1.54
CA GLU A 173 -13.00 13.41 0.81
C GLU A 173 -13.47 12.66 -0.44
N ARG A 174 -12.71 11.61 -0.86
CA ARG A 174 -13.06 10.74 -1.97
C ARG A 174 -14.21 9.76 -1.66
N GLU A 175 -14.40 9.40 -0.39
CA GLU A 175 -15.45 8.44 0.01
C GLU A 175 -16.86 9.06 0.01
N ASP A 176 -16.96 10.38 0.21
CA ASP A 176 -18.24 11.07 0.38
C ASP A 176 -18.85 11.51 -0.96
N GLU A 177 -18.10 11.52 -2.06
CA GLU A 177 -18.57 11.93 -3.39
C GLU A 177 -19.13 10.78 -4.25
N GLU A 178 -18.97 9.52 -3.82
CA GLU A 178 -19.48 8.32 -4.54
C GLU A 178 -20.80 7.76 -3.94
N ARG A 179 -21.48 8.49 -3.04
CA ARG A 179 -22.78 8.10 -2.47
C ARG A 179 -23.93 8.92 -2.99
#